data_6e86207f6bd36a9fb9675fb2a0332f16
#
_entry.id   6e86207f6bd36a9fb9675fb2a0332f16
#
_cell.length_a   1.000
_cell.length_b   1.000
_cell.length_c   1.000
_cell.angle_alpha   90.00
_cell.angle_beta   90.00
_cell.angle_gamma   90.00
#
_symmetry.space_group_name_H-M   'P 1'
#
loop_
_entity.id
_entity.type
_entity.pdbx_description
1 polymer ?
#
loop_
_entity_poly.entity_id
_entity_poly.type
_entity_poly.pdbx_seq_one_letter_code
_entity_poly.pdbx_strand_id
1 'polypeptide(L)'
;EAESFDKKGGWVLDNQSMGQMGSPYLLAHGLGVPVENASTVIQVRKAGKYRVWVRTRDWVKQWNKTGSPGRFEVLFNGKALDATFGTEKASWHWQDGGTIMLKVGDNRLELQDLTGFDGRCDAIFLSSELDLFPPDEGKLLAVFRREMLGLPVEPEDGGEYDLVVIGGGIAGCCAALRAARL
;
A
#
# COMPACT_ATOMS: atom_id res chain seq x y z
N GLU A 1 1.84 -5.02 -0.73
CA GLU A 1 2.19 -3.61 -0.68
C GLU A 1 1.96 -2.98 -2.06
N ALA A 2 1.35 -1.77 -2.09
CA ALA A 2 1.02 -1.13 -3.36
C ALA A 2 2.26 -0.60 -4.10
N GLU A 3 3.28 -0.16 -3.36
CA GLU A 3 4.54 0.29 -3.94
C GLU A 3 5.29 -0.81 -4.71
N SER A 4 4.96 -2.07 -4.48
CA SER A 4 5.56 -3.22 -5.19
C SER A 4 4.87 -3.57 -6.51
N PHE A 5 3.84 -2.84 -6.93
CA PHE A 5 3.15 -3.10 -8.20
C PHE A 5 4.12 -3.04 -9.38
N ASP A 6 3.98 -3.98 -10.33
CA ASP A 6 4.85 -4.09 -11.51
C ASP A 6 4.81 -2.84 -12.39
N LYS A 7 3.62 -2.29 -12.56
CA LYS A 7 3.37 -1.06 -13.31
C LYS A 7 2.67 -0.06 -12.43
N LYS A 8 3.28 1.08 -12.22
CA LYS A 8 2.71 2.15 -11.40
C LYS A 8 1.77 3.09 -12.18
N GLY A 9 1.76 2.99 -13.53
CA GLY A 9 0.99 3.90 -14.37
C GLY A 9 1.34 5.36 -14.06
N GLY A 10 0.33 6.17 -13.80
CA GLY A 10 0.51 7.55 -13.36
C GLY A 10 0.57 7.73 -11.84
N TRP A 11 0.55 6.65 -11.04
CA TRP A 11 0.72 6.71 -9.59
C TRP A 11 2.19 6.88 -9.24
N VAL A 12 2.48 7.71 -8.26
CA VAL A 12 3.83 7.98 -7.77
C VAL A 12 4.05 7.40 -6.38
N LEU A 13 5.31 7.11 -6.03
CA LEU A 13 5.69 6.71 -4.68
C LEU A 13 5.73 7.94 -3.78
N ASP A 14 5.02 7.88 -2.66
CA ASP A 14 5.06 8.90 -1.62
C ASP A 14 5.53 8.28 -0.30
N ASN A 15 6.37 9.00 0.44
CA ASN A 15 6.98 8.56 1.68
C ASN A 15 6.63 9.45 2.89
N GLN A 16 5.69 10.38 2.76
CA GLN A 16 5.32 11.33 3.83
C GLN A 16 4.76 10.64 5.08
N SER A 17 4.27 9.42 4.98
CA SER A 17 3.65 8.69 6.09
C SER A 17 4.42 7.44 6.52
N MET A 18 5.69 7.28 6.16
CA MET A 18 6.47 6.07 6.46
C MET A 18 6.52 5.71 7.94
N GLY A 19 6.52 6.69 8.85
CA GLY A 19 6.46 6.44 10.29
C GLY A 19 5.17 5.77 10.77
N GLN A 20 4.08 5.90 10.00
CA GLN A 20 2.77 5.30 10.28
C GLN A 20 2.56 4.01 9.48
N MET A 21 3.12 3.96 8.26
CA MET A 21 2.87 2.89 7.31
C MET A 21 3.95 1.80 7.34
N GLY A 22 5.18 2.14 7.69
CA GLY A 22 6.32 1.24 7.65
C GLY A 22 6.97 1.10 6.27
N SER A 23 6.31 1.62 5.22
CA SER A 23 6.78 1.63 3.84
C SER A 23 6.25 2.86 3.09
N PRO A 24 6.75 3.18 1.86
CA PRO A 24 6.08 4.10 0.95
C PRO A 24 4.69 3.59 0.54
N TYR A 25 3.89 4.45 -0.05
CA TYR A 25 2.58 4.11 -0.61
C TYR A 25 2.42 4.70 -2.02
N LEU A 26 1.42 4.27 -2.76
CA LEU A 26 1.07 4.85 -4.05
C LEU A 26 0.13 6.05 -3.88
N LEU A 27 0.44 7.13 -4.60
CA LEU A 27 -0.29 8.40 -4.62
C LEU A 27 -0.70 8.75 -6.05
N ALA A 28 -1.99 8.97 -6.29
CA ALA A 28 -2.54 9.43 -7.57
C ALA A 28 -2.50 10.96 -7.66
N HIS A 29 -1.36 11.54 -8.03
CA HIS A 29 -1.15 13.00 -8.09
C HIS A 29 -1.33 13.53 -9.50
N GLY A 30 -2.58 13.68 -9.96
CA GLY A 30 -2.95 14.10 -11.31
C GLY A 30 -3.42 15.55 -11.45
N LEU A 31 -3.34 16.36 -10.39
CA LEU A 31 -3.78 17.78 -10.38
C LEU A 31 -5.23 17.96 -10.88
N GLY A 32 -6.12 17.03 -10.53
CA GLY A 32 -7.52 17.04 -10.93
C GLY A 32 -7.83 16.29 -12.23
N VAL A 33 -6.85 15.62 -12.80
CA VAL A 33 -7.03 14.73 -13.95
C VAL A 33 -6.69 13.31 -13.51
N PRO A 34 -7.61 12.34 -13.66
CA PRO A 34 -7.32 10.95 -13.32
C PRO A 34 -6.06 10.45 -13.99
N VAL A 35 -5.21 9.76 -13.22
CA VAL A 35 -3.95 9.21 -13.71
C VAL A 35 -4.13 7.79 -14.28
N GLU A 36 -3.16 7.32 -15.07
CA GLU A 36 -3.14 5.97 -15.61
C GLU A 36 -3.12 4.92 -14.48
N ASN A 37 -3.84 3.81 -14.67
CA ASN A 37 -3.95 2.73 -13.70
C ASN A 37 -2.58 2.15 -13.30
N ALA A 38 -2.39 1.96 -12.00
CA ALA A 38 -1.34 1.06 -11.53
C ALA A 38 -1.83 -0.39 -11.62
N SER A 39 -0.95 -1.33 -11.91
CA SER A 39 -1.33 -2.74 -12.04
C SER A 39 -0.21 -3.71 -11.67
N THR A 40 -0.62 -4.89 -11.18
CA THR A 40 0.25 -6.04 -10.94
C THR A 40 -0.50 -7.33 -11.18
N VAL A 41 0.22 -8.46 -11.19
CA VAL A 41 -0.35 -9.79 -11.25
C VAL A 41 -0.11 -10.50 -9.93
N ILE A 42 -1.18 -10.96 -9.30
CA ILE A 42 -1.11 -11.75 -8.08
C ILE A 42 -1.33 -13.23 -8.36
N GLN A 43 -0.55 -14.09 -7.69
CA GLN A 43 -0.66 -15.54 -7.77
C GLN A 43 -1.61 -16.08 -6.70
N VAL A 44 -2.75 -16.61 -7.09
CA VAL A 44 -3.73 -17.22 -6.19
C VAL A 44 -3.56 -18.73 -6.19
N ARG A 45 -3.27 -19.30 -5.01
CA ARG A 45 -3.02 -20.75 -4.87
C ARG A 45 -4.30 -21.59 -4.80
N LYS A 46 -5.38 -21.01 -4.29
CA LYS A 46 -6.67 -21.71 -4.12
C LYS A 46 -7.80 -20.84 -4.64
N ALA A 47 -8.58 -21.37 -5.59
CA ALA A 47 -9.78 -20.68 -6.05
C ALA A 47 -10.80 -20.55 -4.93
N GLY A 48 -11.50 -19.43 -4.88
CA GLY A 48 -12.52 -19.24 -3.86
C GLY A 48 -12.90 -17.78 -3.68
N LYS A 49 -13.74 -17.56 -2.67
CA LYS A 49 -14.19 -16.24 -2.24
C LYS A 49 -13.18 -15.65 -1.27
N TYR A 50 -12.78 -14.42 -1.53
CA TYR A 50 -11.83 -13.66 -0.70
C TYR A 50 -12.45 -12.35 -0.26
N ARG A 51 -12.25 -11.97 1.01
CA ARG A 51 -12.50 -10.63 1.50
C ARG A 51 -11.34 -9.74 1.10
N VAL A 52 -11.65 -8.52 0.69
CA VAL A 52 -10.66 -7.54 0.24
C VAL A 52 -10.62 -6.39 1.24
N TRP A 53 -9.42 -6.07 1.71
CA TRP A 53 -9.15 -4.91 2.55
C TRP A 53 -8.14 -4.02 1.85
N VAL A 54 -8.42 -2.73 1.80
CA VAL A 54 -7.53 -1.73 1.19
C VAL A 54 -7.10 -0.73 2.23
N ARG A 55 -5.79 -0.61 2.45
CA ARG A 55 -5.25 0.36 3.39
C ARG A 55 -5.14 1.71 2.71
N THR A 56 -5.94 2.66 3.18
CA THR A 56 -6.13 3.98 2.57
C THR A 56 -6.55 5.02 3.60
N ARG A 57 -6.75 6.25 3.17
CA ARG A 57 -7.32 7.35 3.96
C ARG A 57 -8.02 8.39 3.09
N ASP A 58 -8.99 9.07 3.65
CA ASP A 58 -9.54 10.32 3.08
C ASP A 58 -8.76 11.52 3.64
N TRP A 59 -7.79 11.99 2.87
CA TRP A 59 -6.84 12.99 3.35
C TRP A 59 -7.45 14.35 3.67
N VAL A 60 -8.65 14.68 3.16
CA VAL A 60 -9.32 15.97 3.44
C VAL A 60 -10.19 15.94 4.68
N LYS A 61 -10.59 14.78 5.18
CA LYS A 61 -11.44 14.71 6.39
C LYS A 61 -10.80 15.29 7.64
N GLN A 62 -9.48 15.35 7.72
CA GLN A 62 -8.80 16.01 8.83
C GLN A 62 -9.13 17.50 8.97
N TRP A 63 -9.63 18.15 7.92
CA TRP A 63 -10.09 19.55 7.93
C TRP A 63 -11.62 19.67 7.93
N ASN A 64 -12.35 18.60 8.26
CA ASN A 64 -13.81 18.54 8.21
C ASN A 64 -14.39 18.95 6.84
N LYS A 65 -13.67 18.65 5.76
CA LYS A 65 -14.14 18.89 4.39
C LYS A 65 -14.92 17.67 3.86
N THR A 66 -15.92 17.96 3.04
CA THR A 66 -16.72 16.95 2.33
C THR A 66 -16.15 16.69 0.95
N GLY A 67 -16.59 15.60 0.33
CA GLY A 67 -16.35 15.32 -1.08
C GLY A 67 -15.27 14.32 -1.39
N SER A 68 -14.44 13.89 -0.43
CA SER A 68 -13.43 12.83 -0.60
C SER A 68 -12.73 12.89 -1.98
N PRO A 69 -11.89 13.90 -2.24
CA PRO A 69 -11.33 14.12 -3.58
C PRO A 69 -10.36 13.02 -4.03
N GLY A 70 -9.70 12.32 -3.09
CA GLY A 70 -8.75 11.25 -3.38
C GLY A 70 -9.39 9.88 -3.61
N ARG A 71 -10.48 9.80 -4.37
CA ARG A 71 -11.21 8.55 -4.61
C ARG A 71 -10.56 7.72 -5.69
N PHE A 72 -10.58 6.40 -5.47
CA PHE A 72 -10.11 5.42 -6.44
C PHE A 72 -10.89 4.11 -6.30
N GLU A 73 -10.76 3.24 -7.29
CA GLU A 73 -11.31 1.89 -7.34
C GLU A 73 -10.19 0.86 -7.39
N VAL A 74 -10.53 -0.35 -6.93
CA VAL A 74 -9.67 -1.54 -7.06
C VAL A 74 -10.36 -2.53 -8.00
N LEU A 75 -9.62 -2.98 -9.01
CA LEU A 75 -10.13 -3.89 -10.01
C LEU A 75 -9.41 -5.23 -9.94
N PHE A 76 -10.15 -6.31 -10.10
CA PHE A 76 -9.61 -7.65 -10.31
C PHE A 76 -10.05 -8.18 -11.67
N ASN A 77 -9.09 -8.54 -12.50
CA ASN A 77 -9.33 -9.04 -13.88
C ASN A 77 -10.22 -8.10 -14.71
N GLY A 78 -10.05 -6.79 -14.53
CA GLY A 78 -10.79 -5.74 -15.23
C GLY A 78 -12.18 -5.44 -14.66
N LYS A 79 -12.57 -6.08 -13.54
CA LYS A 79 -13.85 -5.80 -12.86
C LYS A 79 -13.58 -5.04 -11.57
N ALA A 80 -14.17 -3.85 -11.43
CA ALA A 80 -14.11 -3.06 -10.20
C ALA A 80 -14.88 -3.74 -9.07
N LEU A 81 -14.38 -3.55 -7.84
CA LEU A 81 -15.15 -3.81 -6.63
C LEU A 81 -16.29 -2.79 -6.51
N ASP A 82 -17.34 -3.12 -5.76
CA ASP A 82 -18.47 -2.21 -5.54
C ASP A 82 -18.09 -1.01 -4.63
N ALA A 83 -16.99 -1.14 -3.87
CA ALA A 83 -16.50 -0.10 -2.96
C ALA A 83 -15.62 0.92 -3.67
N THR A 84 -15.83 2.19 -3.34
CA THR A 84 -14.92 3.29 -3.69
C THR A 84 -14.04 3.60 -2.50
N PHE A 85 -12.73 3.65 -2.70
CA PHE A 85 -11.73 3.82 -1.65
C PHE A 85 -11.28 5.27 -1.49
N GLY A 86 -10.64 5.57 -0.33
CA GLY A 86 -10.21 6.93 0.01
C GLY A 86 -11.35 7.83 0.47
N THR A 87 -12.44 7.27 1.01
CA THR A 87 -13.68 7.98 1.32
C THR A 87 -14.11 7.98 2.79
N GLU A 88 -13.47 7.19 3.67
CA GLU A 88 -14.02 6.94 5.01
C GLU A 88 -13.36 7.76 6.12
N LYS A 89 -12.11 7.50 6.51
CA LYS A 89 -11.45 8.08 7.67
C LYS A 89 -10.30 9.00 7.29
N ALA A 90 -10.06 10.03 8.12
CA ALA A 90 -8.90 10.91 7.99
C ALA A 90 -7.56 10.20 8.28
N SER A 91 -7.58 9.23 9.20
CA SER A 91 -6.43 8.38 9.51
C SER A 91 -6.29 7.24 8.51
N TRP A 92 -5.08 6.71 8.39
CA TRP A 92 -4.84 5.45 7.69
C TRP A 92 -5.59 4.30 8.36
N HIS A 93 -6.31 3.51 7.58
CA HIS A 93 -7.10 2.40 8.06
C HIS A 93 -7.34 1.39 6.94
N TRP A 94 -7.77 0.18 7.30
CA TRP A 94 -8.27 -0.79 6.35
C TRP A 94 -9.73 -0.49 6.01
N GLN A 95 -9.99 -0.08 4.78
CA GLN A 95 -11.33 0.08 4.24
C GLN A 95 -11.80 -1.24 3.62
N ASP A 96 -13.02 -1.66 3.94
CA ASP A 96 -13.60 -2.90 3.43
C ASP A 96 -13.98 -2.77 1.95
N GLY A 97 -13.43 -3.63 1.13
CA GLY A 97 -13.73 -3.74 -0.30
C GLY A 97 -14.78 -4.80 -0.64
N GLY A 98 -15.37 -5.43 0.38
CA GLY A 98 -16.31 -6.53 0.17
C GLY A 98 -15.61 -7.83 -0.19
N THR A 99 -16.23 -8.63 -1.04
CA THR A 99 -15.73 -9.96 -1.40
C THR A 99 -15.65 -10.17 -2.90
N ILE A 100 -14.67 -10.95 -3.34
CA ILE A 100 -14.48 -11.31 -4.75
C ILE A 100 -14.20 -12.80 -4.92
N MET A 101 -14.59 -13.36 -6.06
CA MET A 101 -14.21 -14.72 -6.49
C MET A 101 -12.92 -14.65 -7.30
N LEU A 102 -11.87 -15.32 -6.83
CA LEU A 102 -10.60 -15.44 -7.54
C LEU A 102 -10.38 -16.87 -8.03
N LYS A 103 -9.76 -17.00 -9.22
CA LYS A 103 -9.33 -18.28 -9.80
C LYS A 103 -7.91 -18.64 -9.36
N VAL A 104 -7.56 -19.90 -9.45
CA VAL A 104 -6.15 -20.34 -9.28
C VAL A 104 -5.27 -19.74 -10.39
N GLY A 105 -4.06 -19.39 -10.03
CA GLY A 105 -3.07 -18.81 -10.94
C GLY A 105 -3.16 -17.30 -10.99
N ASP A 106 -2.87 -16.73 -12.14
CA ASP A 106 -2.75 -15.30 -12.37
C ASP A 106 -4.09 -14.58 -12.27
N ASN A 107 -4.13 -13.57 -11.42
CA ASN A 107 -5.22 -12.60 -11.35
C ASN A 107 -4.62 -11.21 -11.46
N ARG A 108 -5.11 -10.40 -12.38
CA ARG A 108 -4.68 -9.02 -12.55
C ARG A 108 -5.35 -8.15 -11.48
N LEU A 109 -4.55 -7.37 -10.77
CA LEU A 109 -4.97 -6.41 -9.77
C LEU A 109 -4.61 -5.01 -10.25
N GLU A 110 -5.56 -4.06 -10.17
CA GLU A 110 -5.36 -2.69 -10.65
C GLU A 110 -5.91 -1.68 -9.67
N LEU A 111 -5.28 -0.50 -9.64
CA LEU A 111 -5.78 0.71 -8.99
C LEU A 111 -6.21 1.68 -10.08
N GLN A 112 -7.46 2.10 -10.05
CA GLN A 112 -8.02 3.09 -10.96
C GLN A 112 -8.31 4.38 -10.21
N ASP A 113 -7.58 5.43 -10.53
CA ASP A 113 -7.84 6.76 -10.01
C ASP A 113 -9.10 7.37 -10.66
N LEU A 114 -9.95 8.01 -9.85
CA LEU A 114 -11.20 8.61 -10.31
C LEU A 114 -11.13 10.15 -10.40
N THR A 115 -10.09 10.76 -9.84
CA THR A 115 -10.15 12.20 -9.61
C THR A 115 -8.86 12.95 -9.90
N GLY A 116 -7.71 12.31 -9.82
CA GLY A 116 -6.40 12.97 -9.89
C GLY A 116 -6.07 13.81 -8.64
N PHE A 117 -6.84 13.67 -7.56
CA PHE A 117 -6.64 14.45 -6.33
C PHE A 117 -6.16 13.59 -5.17
N ASP A 118 -4.96 13.05 -5.33
CA ASP A 118 -4.17 12.45 -4.26
C ASP A 118 -4.85 11.24 -3.60
N GLY A 119 -5.46 10.35 -4.39
CA GLY A 119 -5.85 9.01 -3.95
C GLY A 119 -4.63 8.28 -3.40
N ARG A 120 -4.79 7.60 -2.26
CA ARG A 120 -3.69 6.95 -1.52
C ARG A 120 -3.98 5.49 -1.28
N CYS A 121 -3.10 4.62 -1.76
CA CYS A 121 -3.17 3.19 -1.49
C CYS A 121 -1.83 2.69 -0.95
N ASP A 122 -1.84 2.15 0.27
CA ASP A 122 -0.66 1.57 0.92
C ASP A 122 -0.55 0.07 0.65
N ALA A 123 -1.61 -0.66 0.96
CA ALA A 123 -1.62 -2.10 0.81
C ALA A 123 -3.01 -2.64 0.49
N ILE A 124 -3.04 -3.81 -0.15
CA ILE A 124 -4.26 -4.58 -0.38
C ILE A 124 -4.07 -5.95 0.26
N PHE A 125 -4.98 -6.31 1.16
CA PHE A 125 -4.98 -7.59 1.84
C PHE A 125 -6.17 -8.44 1.39
N LEU A 126 -5.90 -9.68 1.03
CA LEU A 126 -6.88 -10.67 0.59
C LEU A 126 -6.94 -11.80 1.61
N SER A 127 -8.11 -12.06 2.19
CA SER A 127 -8.31 -13.15 3.12
C SER A 127 -9.36 -14.13 2.62
N SER A 128 -9.04 -15.44 2.68
CA SER A 128 -10.04 -16.50 2.52
C SER A 128 -10.89 -16.69 3.79
N GLU A 129 -10.45 -16.15 4.92
CA GLU A 129 -11.24 -16.04 6.16
C GLU A 129 -12.04 -14.76 6.10
N LEU A 130 -13.33 -14.87 5.76
CA LEU A 130 -14.17 -13.72 5.42
C LEU A 130 -14.46 -12.79 6.61
N ASP A 131 -14.36 -13.30 7.83
CA ASP A 131 -14.61 -12.56 9.07
C ASP A 131 -13.32 -12.02 9.72
N LEU A 132 -12.18 -12.20 9.06
CA LEU A 132 -10.90 -11.69 9.56
C LEU A 132 -10.80 -10.19 9.31
N PHE A 133 -10.53 -9.43 10.39
CA PHE A 133 -10.24 -8.00 10.37
C PHE A 133 -8.75 -7.77 10.58
N PRO A 134 -8.03 -7.19 9.61
CA PRO A 134 -6.61 -6.89 9.81
C PRO A 134 -6.44 -5.76 10.85
N PRO A 135 -5.39 -5.81 11.68
CA PRO A 135 -5.15 -4.77 12.69
C PRO A 135 -4.80 -3.43 12.04
N ASP A 136 -5.29 -2.34 12.62
CA ASP A 136 -5.24 -1.00 12.01
C ASP A 136 -4.02 -0.18 12.41
N GLU A 137 -3.40 -0.45 13.59
CA GLU A 137 -2.35 0.42 14.12
C GLU A 137 -1.41 -0.29 15.10
N GLY A 138 -0.33 0.39 15.45
CA GLY A 138 0.62 0.01 16.49
C GLY A 138 1.41 -1.26 16.20
N LYS A 139 1.81 -1.93 17.28
CA LYS A 139 2.60 -3.16 17.18
C LYS A 139 1.86 -4.30 16.47
N LEU A 140 0.54 -4.38 16.63
CA LEU A 140 -0.26 -5.44 15.99
C LEU A 140 -0.23 -5.31 14.46
N LEU A 141 -0.36 -4.09 13.93
CA LEU A 141 -0.21 -3.85 12.50
C LEU A 141 1.20 -4.17 12.01
N ALA A 142 2.23 -3.78 12.75
CA ALA A 142 3.62 -4.03 12.36
C ALA A 142 3.92 -5.54 12.31
N VAL A 143 3.48 -6.31 13.31
CA VAL A 143 3.61 -7.77 13.32
C VAL A 143 2.84 -8.40 12.15
N PHE A 144 1.57 -8.03 11.99
CA PHE A 144 0.73 -8.51 10.90
C PHE A 144 1.35 -8.27 9.52
N ARG A 145 1.87 -7.06 9.26
CA ARG A 145 2.53 -6.76 7.97
C ARG A 145 3.78 -7.61 7.75
N ARG A 146 4.61 -7.79 8.77
CA ARG A 146 5.80 -8.63 8.68
C ARG A 146 5.43 -10.09 8.36
N GLU A 147 4.43 -10.63 9.05
CA GLU A 147 3.92 -11.99 8.79
C GLU A 147 3.39 -12.14 7.35
N MET A 148 2.58 -11.19 6.89
CA MET A 148 2.03 -11.23 5.52
C MET A 148 3.10 -11.08 4.44
N LEU A 149 4.20 -10.39 4.72
CA LEU A 149 5.36 -10.26 3.84
C LEU A 149 6.35 -11.43 3.97
N GLY A 150 6.10 -12.39 4.87
CA GLY A 150 7.02 -13.49 5.14
C GLY A 150 8.32 -13.05 5.80
N LEU A 151 8.32 -11.91 6.48
CA LEU A 151 9.46 -11.39 7.22
C LEU A 151 9.45 -11.92 8.65
N PRO A 152 10.62 -12.12 9.28
CA PRO A 152 10.67 -12.50 10.68
C PRO A 152 10.04 -11.43 11.56
N VAL A 153 9.30 -11.84 12.61
CA VAL A 153 8.61 -10.91 13.54
C VAL A 153 9.62 -10.02 14.26
N GLU A 154 10.71 -10.61 14.71
CA GLU A 154 11.85 -9.86 15.24
C GLU A 154 12.90 -9.67 14.13
N PRO A 155 13.49 -8.46 14.02
CA PRO A 155 14.61 -8.23 13.10
C PRO A 155 15.77 -9.18 13.40
N GLU A 156 16.42 -9.69 12.36
CA GLU A 156 17.68 -10.41 12.55
C GLU A 156 18.74 -9.46 13.11
N ASP A 157 19.54 -9.96 14.04
CA ASP A 157 20.71 -9.22 14.52
C ASP A 157 21.75 -9.15 13.39
N GLY A 158 21.96 -7.95 12.88
CA GLY A 158 22.93 -7.70 11.83
C GLY A 158 24.38 -7.68 12.30
N GLY A 159 24.63 -7.79 13.61
CA GLY A 159 25.95 -7.67 14.21
C GLY A 159 26.37 -6.23 14.55
N GLU A 160 27.62 -6.10 14.98
CA GLU A 160 28.22 -4.83 15.39
C GLU A 160 29.02 -4.21 14.22
N TYR A 161 28.87 -2.91 14.03
CA TYR A 161 29.54 -2.15 13.00
C TYR A 161 30.05 -0.82 13.55
N ASP A 162 31.25 -0.36 13.13
CA ASP A 162 31.77 0.96 13.51
C ASP A 162 30.90 2.09 12.93
N LEU A 163 30.26 1.86 11.78
CA LEU A 163 29.38 2.82 11.13
C LEU A 163 28.27 2.12 10.34
N VAL A 164 27.05 2.56 10.52
CA VAL A 164 25.91 2.15 9.72
C VAL A 164 25.35 3.37 8.98
N VAL A 165 25.25 3.29 7.65
CA VAL A 165 24.65 4.34 6.82
C VAL A 165 23.25 3.93 6.41
N ILE A 166 22.24 4.68 6.85
CA ILE A 166 20.83 4.45 6.50
C ILE A 166 20.44 5.40 5.37
N GLY A 167 20.06 4.81 4.23
CA GLY A 167 19.62 5.52 3.05
C GLY A 167 20.67 5.54 1.93
N GLY A 168 20.21 5.21 0.70
CA GLY A 168 21.05 5.13 -0.52
C GLY A 168 20.99 6.39 -1.39
N GLY A 169 20.53 7.53 -0.88
CA GLY A 169 20.61 8.82 -1.57
C GLY A 169 22.03 9.36 -1.66
N ILE A 170 22.20 10.50 -2.33
CA ILE A 170 23.53 11.12 -2.54
C ILE A 170 24.31 11.27 -1.23
N ALA A 171 23.68 11.77 -0.17
CA ALA A 171 24.32 11.95 1.13
C ALA A 171 24.78 10.63 1.75
N GLY A 172 23.94 9.59 1.74
CA GLY A 172 24.28 8.26 2.26
C GLY A 172 25.40 7.60 1.46
N CYS A 173 25.35 7.65 0.14
CA CYS A 173 26.43 7.15 -0.71
C CYS A 173 27.74 7.87 -0.46
N CYS A 174 27.73 9.19 -0.32
CA CYS A 174 28.94 9.97 0.01
C CYS A 174 29.49 9.61 1.40
N ALA A 175 28.62 9.44 2.41
CA ALA A 175 29.03 9.03 3.75
C ALA A 175 29.69 7.64 3.76
N ALA A 176 29.05 6.64 3.10
CA ALA A 176 29.58 5.30 2.99
C ALA A 176 30.93 5.24 2.25
N LEU A 177 31.03 5.97 1.12
CA LEU A 177 32.27 6.07 0.35
C LEU A 177 33.39 6.74 1.17
N ARG A 178 33.08 7.77 1.93
CA ARG A 178 34.08 8.44 2.76
C ARG A 178 34.55 7.55 3.89
N ALA A 179 33.63 6.87 4.57
CA ALA A 179 33.98 5.92 5.62
C ALA A 179 34.86 4.77 5.13
N ALA A 180 34.54 4.20 3.97
CA ALA A 180 35.32 3.12 3.36
C ALA A 180 36.75 3.51 2.91
N ARG A 181 37.05 4.82 2.90
CA ARG A 181 38.37 5.36 2.51
C ARG A 181 39.24 5.83 3.70
N LEU A 182 38.71 5.70 4.90
CA LEU A 182 39.44 6.02 6.15
C LEU A 182 40.02 4.78 6.79
#